data_c1cd89749f09602a03d7155c8344c785
#
_entry.id   c1cd89749f09602a03d7155c8344c785
#
_cell.length_a   1.000
_cell.length_b   1.000
_cell.length_c   1.000
_cell.angle_alpha   90.00
_cell.angle_beta   90.00
_cell.angle_gamma   90.00
#
_symmetry.space_group_name_H-M   'P 1'
#
loop_
_entity.id
_entity.type
_entity.pdbx_description
1 polymer ?
#
loop_
_entity_poly.entity_id
_entity_poly.type
_entity_poly.pdbx_seq_one_letter_code
_entity_poly.pdbx_strand_id
1 'polypeptide(L)'
;NLGGKVLGFSSAGSSSAAKGESVADTIRVVSCYADICAMRHPKEGAPLVASMASSIPVINAGDGGHQHPTQTLTDLLTIRSLKGRLDNLTIGLCGDLKFGRTVHSLIEALVLRYSNVKFVLISPEELRVPSYIREDILEKHHVEFEEVERLEDALPKLDILYMTRVQKERFFNEEDYVRMKDFYILDKQKMELAPKDMYILHPLPRVNEIAVEVDDDPRAAYFKQAQYGVYVRMALILRLLEVEV
;
A
#
# COMPACT_ATOMS: atom_id res chain seq x y z
N ASN A 1 21.68 -3.05 5.20
CA ASN A 1 22.15 -3.78 4.01
C ASN A 1 23.03 -2.92 3.09
N LEU A 2 22.86 -1.60 3.08
CA LEU A 2 23.69 -0.65 2.33
C LEU A 2 24.88 -0.09 3.12
N GLY A 3 25.07 -0.49 4.37
CA GLY A 3 26.19 -0.02 5.22
C GLY A 3 25.95 1.32 5.92
N GLY A 4 24.82 1.98 5.70
CA GLY A 4 24.47 3.23 6.35
C GLY A 4 24.24 3.09 7.87
N LYS A 5 24.43 4.17 8.61
CA LYS A 5 24.07 4.28 10.02
C LYS A 5 22.67 4.85 10.17
N VAL A 6 21.95 4.45 11.21
CA VAL A 6 20.58 4.89 11.45
C VAL A 6 20.52 5.72 12.74
N LEU A 7 19.92 6.90 12.63
CA LEU A 7 19.44 7.65 13.78
C LEU A 7 17.93 7.78 13.66
N GLY A 8 17.21 7.98 14.77
CA GLY A 8 15.78 8.25 14.67
C GLY A 8 15.06 8.22 16.01
N PHE A 9 13.77 8.53 15.93
CA PHE A 9 12.82 8.45 17.04
C PHE A 9 11.48 7.89 16.53
N SER A 10 10.75 7.20 17.38
CA SER A 10 9.53 6.47 17.01
C SER A 10 8.23 7.16 17.44
N SER A 11 8.29 8.20 18.25
CA SER A 11 7.10 8.92 18.71
C SER A 11 7.38 10.40 18.94
N ALA A 12 6.33 11.23 18.83
CA ALA A 12 6.39 12.64 19.17
C ALA A 12 6.82 12.87 20.65
N GLY A 13 6.42 11.97 21.55
CA GLY A 13 6.79 12.04 22.99
C GLY A 13 8.29 11.84 23.27
N SER A 14 9.02 11.21 22.35
CA SER A 14 10.48 11.01 22.45
C SER A 14 11.30 12.06 21.68
N SER A 15 10.64 13.11 21.15
CA SER A 15 11.29 14.18 20.38
C SER A 15 10.84 15.57 20.82
N SER A 16 11.48 16.61 20.29
CA SER A 16 11.10 18.02 20.51
C SER A 16 9.69 18.35 20.01
N ALA A 17 9.08 17.53 19.18
CA ALA A 17 7.68 17.66 18.76
C ALA A 17 6.71 17.68 19.96
N ALA A 18 7.04 16.98 21.07
CA ALA A 18 6.30 17.04 22.33
C ALA A 18 6.26 18.44 22.96
N LYS A 19 7.20 19.32 22.60
CA LYS A 19 7.29 20.72 23.05
C LYS A 19 6.63 21.70 22.08
N GLY A 20 6.01 21.21 20.98
CA GLY A 20 5.36 22.03 19.95
C GLY A 20 6.25 22.39 18.76
N GLU A 21 7.41 21.71 18.58
CA GLU A 21 8.25 21.90 17.40
C GLU A 21 7.49 21.53 16.13
N SER A 22 7.62 22.37 15.10
CA SER A 22 6.97 22.13 13.80
C SER A 22 7.69 21.04 13.01
N VAL A 23 6.96 20.37 12.06
CA VAL A 23 7.56 19.42 11.13
C VAL A 23 8.69 20.05 10.32
N ALA A 24 8.53 21.32 9.92
CA ALA A 24 9.54 22.07 9.18
C ALA A 24 10.82 22.29 9.98
N ASP A 25 10.71 22.61 11.29
CA ASP A 25 11.88 22.80 12.14
C ASP A 25 12.53 21.46 12.47
N THR A 26 11.74 20.44 12.78
CA THR A 26 12.25 19.08 13.01
C THR A 26 13.10 18.60 11.83
N ILE A 27 12.62 18.75 10.59
CA ILE A 27 13.38 18.27 9.43
C ILE A 27 14.63 19.10 9.15
N ARG A 28 14.62 20.40 9.41
CA ARG A 28 15.83 21.24 9.30
C ARG A 28 16.92 20.77 10.26
N VAL A 29 16.54 20.43 11.48
CA VAL A 29 17.47 19.88 12.47
C VAL A 29 17.98 18.51 12.03
N VAL A 30 17.09 17.61 11.61
CA VAL A 30 17.47 16.28 11.11
C VAL A 30 18.41 16.38 9.90
N SER A 31 18.22 17.36 9.03
CA SER A 31 19.09 17.60 7.86
C SER A 31 20.54 17.96 8.23
N CYS A 32 20.79 18.38 9.49
CA CYS A 32 22.15 18.62 9.97
C CYS A 32 22.90 17.33 10.37
N TYR A 33 22.20 16.22 10.53
CA TYR A 33 22.74 14.97 11.07
C TYR A 33 22.62 13.76 10.16
N ALA A 34 21.85 13.87 9.06
CA ALA A 34 21.54 12.77 8.15
C ALA A 34 21.69 13.18 6.69
N ASP A 35 21.92 12.22 5.83
CA ASP A 35 22.01 12.39 4.36
C ASP A 35 20.66 12.14 3.68
N ILE A 36 19.75 11.44 4.34
CA ILE A 36 18.41 11.10 3.86
C ILE A 36 17.48 10.85 5.05
N CYS A 37 16.21 11.23 4.91
CA CYS A 37 15.20 11.02 5.96
C CYS A 37 14.05 10.14 5.43
N ALA A 38 13.70 9.07 6.15
CA ALA A 38 12.45 8.35 5.96
C ALA A 38 11.46 8.75 7.05
N MET A 39 10.34 9.38 6.65
CA MET A 39 9.34 9.91 7.56
C MET A 39 8.02 9.14 7.44
N ARG A 40 7.55 8.58 8.57
CA ARG A 40 6.16 8.14 8.73
C ARG A 40 5.47 9.09 9.70
N HIS A 41 4.30 9.62 9.30
CA HIS A 41 3.61 10.63 10.09
C HIS A 41 2.08 10.38 10.12
N PRO A 42 1.38 10.63 11.25
CA PRO A 42 -0.06 10.43 11.33
C PRO A 42 -0.87 11.48 10.54
N LYS A 43 -0.29 12.68 10.31
CA LYS A 43 -0.96 13.74 9.54
C LYS A 43 -0.62 13.61 8.06
N GLU A 44 -1.64 13.69 7.23
CA GLU A 44 -1.54 13.71 5.78
C GLU A 44 -0.74 14.94 5.30
N GLY A 45 0.08 14.76 4.27
CA GLY A 45 0.93 15.80 3.72
C GLY A 45 2.16 16.21 4.57
N ALA A 46 2.33 15.68 5.79
CA ALA A 46 3.47 16.04 6.63
C ALA A 46 4.84 15.75 5.97
N PRO A 47 5.06 14.61 5.27
CA PRO A 47 6.30 14.38 4.53
C PRO A 47 6.53 15.36 3.38
N LEU A 48 5.45 15.87 2.75
CA LEU A 48 5.55 16.91 1.72
C LEU A 48 6.02 18.22 2.32
N VAL A 49 5.42 18.65 3.44
CA VAL A 49 5.87 19.84 4.20
C VAL A 49 7.32 19.70 4.62
N ALA A 50 7.71 18.51 5.10
CA ALA A 50 9.09 18.22 5.45
C ALA A 50 10.02 18.35 4.23
N SER A 51 9.65 17.80 3.08
CA SER A 51 10.49 17.86 1.87
C SER A 51 10.71 19.29 1.36
N MET A 52 9.72 20.18 1.53
CA MET A 52 9.83 21.60 1.17
C MET A 52 10.78 22.40 2.09
N ALA A 53 10.98 21.94 3.32
CA ALA A 53 11.83 22.58 4.32
C ALA A 53 13.21 21.92 4.49
N SER A 54 13.40 20.73 3.88
CA SER A 54 14.59 19.89 4.03
C SER A 54 15.68 20.27 3.02
N SER A 55 16.95 20.14 3.44
CA SER A 55 18.11 20.18 2.54
C SER A 55 18.57 18.79 2.06
N ILE A 56 17.92 17.73 2.57
CA ILE A 56 18.20 16.34 2.20
C ILE A 56 16.95 15.66 1.64
N PRO A 57 17.06 14.56 0.87
CA PRO A 57 15.90 13.82 0.40
C PRO A 57 15.02 13.32 1.54
N VAL A 58 13.69 13.46 1.38
CA VAL A 58 12.69 12.94 2.34
C VAL A 58 11.85 11.87 1.66
N ILE A 59 11.86 10.66 2.22
CA ILE A 59 11.03 9.53 1.79
C ILE A 59 9.75 9.51 2.61
N ASN A 60 8.59 9.59 1.95
CA ASN A 60 7.30 9.33 2.59
C ASN A 60 7.16 7.82 2.87
N ALA A 61 7.24 7.43 4.14
CA ALA A 61 7.05 6.06 4.61
C ALA A 61 5.60 5.78 5.07
N GLY A 62 4.68 6.67 4.71
CA GLY A 62 3.24 6.61 5.01
C GLY A 62 2.76 7.81 5.82
N ASP A 63 1.79 8.55 5.30
CA ASP A 63 1.20 9.73 5.92
C ASP A 63 -0.32 9.56 6.13
N GLY A 64 -0.72 9.34 7.36
CA GLY A 64 -2.12 9.20 7.74
C GLY A 64 -2.86 8.11 6.96
N GLY A 65 -3.99 8.45 6.39
CA GLY A 65 -4.79 7.63 5.47
C GLY A 65 -4.49 7.89 3.99
N HIS A 66 -3.61 8.86 3.67
CA HIS A 66 -3.43 9.41 2.34
C HIS A 66 -2.56 8.53 1.44
N GLN A 67 -1.24 8.41 1.70
CA GLN A 67 -0.30 7.77 0.77
C GLN A 67 0.66 6.80 1.47
N HIS A 68 1.09 5.78 0.71
CA HIS A 68 2.18 4.88 1.13
C HIS A 68 3.08 4.54 -0.08
N PRO A 69 3.81 5.52 -0.65
CA PRO A 69 4.52 5.35 -1.92
C PRO A 69 5.56 4.24 -1.92
N THR A 70 6.24 4.00 -0.79
CA THR A 70 7.22 2.89 -0.71
C THR A 70 6.55 1.51 -0.72
N GLN A 71 5.28 1.40 -0.29
CA GLN A 71 4.51 0.17 -0.46
C GLN A 71 4.10 -0.01 -1.92
N THR A 72 3.64 1.04 -2.57
CA THR A 72 3.33 1.02 -4.00
C THR A 72 4.50 0.54 -4.85
N LEU A 73 5.71 1.04 -4.60
CA LEU A 73 6.93 0.57 -5.28
C LEU A 73 7.20 -0.92 -5.01
N THR A 74 6.93 -1.40 -3.78
CA THR A 74 7.04 -2.81 -3.43
C THR A 74 6.04 -3.66 -4.22
N ASP A 75 4.80 -3.20 -4.32
CA ASP A 75 3.72 -3.88 -5.03
C ASP A 75 4.01 -3.95 -6.53
N LEU A 76 4.42 -2.84 -7.15
CA LEU A 76 4.81 -2.78 -8.55
C LEU A 76 5.99 -3.71 -8.87
N LEU A 77 7.05 -3.73 -8.04
CA LEU A 77 8.17 -4.65 -8.21
C LEU A 77 7.70 -6.10 -8.12
N THR A 78 6.82 -6.41 -7.17
CA THR A 78 6.27 -7.74 -6.98
C THR A 78 5.46 -8.19 -8.19
N ILE A 79 4.50 -7.37 -8.64
CA ILE A 79 3.68 -7.67 -9.82
C ILE A 79 4.57 -7.85 -11.06
N ARG A 80 5.52 -6.93 -11.30
CA ARG A 80 6.46 -7.01 -12.41
C ARG A 80 7.28 -8.30 -12.38
N SER A 81 7.76 -8.71 -11.20
CA SER A 81 8.59 -9.91 -11.03
C SER A 81 7.78 -11.21 -11.23
N LEU A 82 6.49 -11.22 -10.88
CA LEU A 82 5.64 -12.40 -10.96
C LEU A 82 4.96 -12.55 -12.33
N LYS A 83 4.45 -11.45 -12.89
CA LYS A 83 3.70 -11.45 -14.17
C LYS A 83 4.56 -11.05 -15.37
N GLY A 84 5.79 -10.56 -15.16
CA GLY A 84 6.67 -10.07 -16.24
C GLY A 84 6.22 -8.74 -16.87
N ARG A 85 5.08 -8.20 -16.47
CA ARG A 85 4.45 -7.00 -17.01
C ARG A 85 3.72 -6.21 -15.93
N LEU A 86 3.37 -4.96 -16.23
CA LEU A 86 2.49 -4.10 -15.43
C LEU A 86 1.31 -3.57 -16.26
N ASP A 87 1.36 -3.77 -17.57
CA ASP A 87 0.28 -3.49 -18.51
C ASP A 87 -0.60 -4.72 -18.72
N ASN A 88 -1.84 -4.51 -19.20
CA ASN A 88 -2.78 -5.59 -19.57
C ASN A 88 -3.06 -6.55 -18.40
N LEU A 89 -3.36 -6.02 -17.22
CA LEU A 89 -3.65 -6.78 -16.00
C LEU A 89 -5.06 -6.51 -15.51
N THR A 90 -5.71 -7.55 -14.99
CA THR A 90 -6.93 -7.44 -14.19
C THR A 90 -6.57 -7.60 -12.72
N ILE A 91 -6.77 -6.56 -11.94
CA ILE A 91 -6.35 -6.48 -10.53
C ILE A 91 -7.58 -6.39 -9.63
N GLY A 92 -7.79 -7.41 -8.82
CA GLY A 92 -8.78 -7.41 -7.74
C GLY A 92 -8.22 -6.73 -6.50
N LEU A 93 -8.94 -5.77 -5.98
CA LEU A 93 -8.62 -5.08 -4.71
C LEU A 93 -9.72 -5.43 -3.72
N CYS A 94 -9.38 -6.13 -2.63
CA CYS A 94 -10.36 -6.72 -1.74
C CYS A 94 -10.18 -6.28 -0.29
N GLY A 95 -11.28 -5.89 0.35
CA GLY A 95 -11.36 -5.56 1.77
C GLY A 95 -11.72 -4.11 2.05
N ASP A 96 -10.91 -3.41 2.84
CA ASP A 96 -11.13 -1.99 3.17
C ASP A 96 -10.56 -1.10 2.07
N LEU A 97 -11.40 -0.77 1.08
CA LEU A 97 -11.03 0.11 -0.02
C LEU A 97 -11.25 1.59 0.31
N LYS A 98 -12.01 1.89 1.37
CA LYS A 98 -12.32 3.26 1.79
C LYS A 98 -11.14 3.94 2.48
N PHE A 99 -10.47 3.23 3.39
CA PHE A 99 -9.37 3.75 4.19
C PHE A 99 -8.01 3.14 3.81
N GLY A 100 -8.02 2.27 2.79
CA GLY A 100 -6.87 1.52 2.31
C GLY A 100 -5.88 2.37 1.52
N ARG A 101 -5.06 3.22 2.17
CA ARG A 101 -4.06 4.07 1.49
C ARG A 101 -3.12 3.31 0.53
N THR A 102 -2.84 2.04 0.81
CA THR A 102 -2.02 1.20 -0.09
C THR A 102 -2.76 0.89 -1.39
N VAL A 103 -4.08 0.68 -1.29
CA VAL A 103 -4.97 0.51 -2.45
C VAL A 103 -5.02 1.79 -3.28
N HIS A 104 -5.25 2.95 -2.65
CA HIS A 104 -5.35 4.24 -3.33
C HIS A 104 -4.05 4.56 -4.09
N SER A 105 -2.91 4.44 -3.41
CA SER A 105 -1.60 4.69 -4.02
C SER A 105 -1.29 3.72 -5.17
N LEU A 106 -1.72 2.45 -5.06
CA LEU A 106 -1.51 1.45 -6.11
C LEU A 106 -2.39 1.74 -7.33
N ILE A 107 -3.67 2.06 -7.13
CA ILE A 107 -4.59 2.46 -8.22
C ILE A 107 -3.99 3.65 -8.97
N GLU A 108 -3.64 4.72 -8.25
CA GLU A 108 -3.10 5.94 -8.84
C GLU A 108 -1.83 5.66 -9.66
N ALA A 109 -0.89 4.90 -9.12
CA ALA A 109 0.36 4.57 -9.80
C ALA A 109 0.13 3.74 -11.08
N LEU A 110 -0.79 2.77 -11.03
CA LEU A 110 -1.10 1.93 -12.18
C LEU A 110 -1.83 2.71 -13.27
N VAL A 111 -2.81 3.52 -12.90
CA VAL A 111 -3.60 4.34 -13.85
C VAL A 111 -2.72 5.38 -14.56
N LEU A 112 -1.83 6.04 -13.83
CA LEU A 112 -1.02 7.13 -14.38
C LEU A 112 0.21 6.67 -15.17
N ARG A 113 0.62 5.41 -15.06
CA ARG A 113 1.91 4.94 -15.58
C ARG A 113 1.83 3.75 -16.54
N TYR A 114 0.72 3.01 -16.50
CA TYR A 114 0.58 1.75 -17.26
C TYR A 114 -0.72 1.73 -18.05
N SER A 115 -0.76 0.89 -19.09
CA SER A 115 -1.84 0.83 -20.04
C SER A 115 -2.70 -0.40 -19.85
N ASN A 116 -4.01 -0.26 -20.14
CA ASN A 116 -4.95 -1.37 -20.17
C ASN A 116 -4.97 -2.21 -18.88
N VAL A 117 -4.93 -1.51 -17.73
CA VAL A 117 -5.14 -2.11 -16.41
C VAL A 117 -6.62 -2.00 -16.09
N LYS A 118 -7.23 -3.10 -15.64
CA LYS A 118 -8.61 -3.19 -15.20
C LYS A 118 -8.67 -3.46 -13.71
N PHE A 119 -9.65 -2.89 -13.02
CA PHE A 119 -9.82 -3.11 -11.59
C PHE A 119 -11.15 -3.81 -11.29
N VAL A 120 -11.09 -4.76 -10.36
CA VAL A 120 -12.26 -5.34 -9.70
C VAL A 120 -12.20 -4.92 -8.24
N LEU A 121 -13.10 -4.03 -7.85
CA LEU A 121 -13.17 -3.44 -6.52
C LEU A 121 -14.12 -4.29 -5.67
N ILE A 122 -13.56 -5.06 -4.73
CA ILE A 122 -14.27 -6.08 -3.97
C ILE A 122 -14.42 -5.58 -2.54
N SER A 123 -15.58 -5.03 -2.21
CA SER A 123 -15.86 -4.48 -0.88
C SER A 123 -17.36 -4.43 -0.58
N PRO A 124 -17.76 -4.47 0.70
CA PRO A 124 -19.12 -4.10 1.06
C PRO A 124 -19.33 -2.61 0.76
N GLU A 125 -20.58 -2.18 0.66
CA GLU A 125 -20.95 -0.81 0.28
C GLU A 125 -20.27 0.25 1.15
N GLU A 126 -20.19 0.01 2.44
CA GLU A 126 -19.63 0.95 3.43
C GLU A 126 -18.11 1.14 3.30
N LEU A 127 -17.41 0.20 2.65
CA LEU A 127 -15.95 0.19 2.47
C LEU A 127 -15.51 0.38 1.02
N ARG A 128 -16.38 0.84 0.14
CA ARG A 128 -16.05 1.19 -1.25
C ARG A 128 -14.99 2.28 -1.33
N VAL A 129 -14.28 2.33 -2.44
CA VAL A 129 -13.32 3.39 -2.72
C VAL A 129 -13.98 4.77 -2.62
N PRO A 130 -13.29 5.78 -2.06
CA PRO A 130 -13.84 7.12 -1.96
C PRO A 130 -13.99 7.79 -3.34
N SER A 131 -14.87 8.82 -3.40
CA SER A 131 -15.19 9.51 -4.65
C SER A 131 -13.96 10.07 -5.37
N TYR A 132 -12.96 10.59 -4.65
CA TYR A 132 -11.75 11.12 -5.28
C TYR A 132 -10.91 10.05 -6.00
N ILE A 133 -10.95 8.78 -5.57
CA ILE A 133 -10.32 7.68 -6.31
C ILE A 133 -11.19 7.28 -7.50
N ARG A 134 -12.50 7.16 -7.28
CA ARG A 134 -13.43 6.77 -8.32
C ARG A 134 -13.52 7.80 -9.44
N GLU A 135 -13.84 9.05 -9.10
CA GLU A 135 -14.14 10.11 -10.06
C GLU A 135 -12.86 10.74 -10.64
N ASP A 136 -11.88 11.12 -9.76
CA ASP A 136 -10.69 11.87 -10.19
C ASP A 136 -9.58 10.98 -10.76
N ILE A 137 -9.60 9.66 -10.45
CA ILE A 137 -8.59 8.73 -10.97
C ILE A 137 -9.21 7.76 -11.97
N LEU A 138 -10.16 6.90 -11.59
CA LEU A 138 -10.65 5.85 -12.47
C LEU A 138 -11.50 6.39 -13.62
N GLU A 139 -12.55 7.15 -13.34
CA GLU A 139 -13.47 7.67 -14.35
C GLU A 139 -12.80 8.73 -15.24
N LYS A 140 -12.07 9.66 -14.65
CA LYS A 140 -11.35 10.72 -15.37
C LYS A 140 -10.33 10.18 -16.38
N HIS A 141 -9.68 9.08 -16.07
CA HIS A 141 -8.72 8.43 -16.96
C HIS A 141 -9.33 7.29 -17.79
N HIS A 142 -10.66 7.17 -17.79
CA HIS A 142 -11.41 6.17 -18.58
C HIS A 142 -10.92 4.73 -18.32
N VAL A 143 -10.58 4.41 -17.09
CA VAL A 143 -10.12 3.08 -16.69
C VAL A 143 -11.33 2.16 -16.54
N GLU A 144 -11.23 0.95 -17.08
CA GLU A 144 -12.25 -0.08 -16.90
C GLU A 144 -12.23 -0.60 -15.46
N PHE A 145 -13.34 -0.50 -14.76
CA PHE A 145 -13.47 -1.07 -13.42
C PHE A 145 -14.90 -1.56 -13.16
N GLU A 146 -15.03 -2.47 -12.24
CA GLU A 146 -16.31 -2.94 -11.70
C GLU A 146 -16.26 -3.02 -10.18
N GLU A 147 -17.41 -2.84 -9.54
CA GLU A 147 -17.58 -2.99 -8.10
C GLU A 147 -18.40 -4.26 -7.82
N VAL A 148 -17.88 -5.14 -7.00
CA VAL A 148 -18.55 -6.38 -6.59
C VAL A 148 -18.46 -6.56 -5.08
N GLU A 149 -19.45 -7.24 -4.50
CA GLU A 149 -19.45 -7.51 -3.06
C GLU A 149 -18.83 -8.87 -2.71
N ARG A 150 -18.91 -9.84 -3.62
CA ARG A 150 -18.47 -11.20 -3.37
C ARG A 150 -17.11 -11.46 -3.99
N LEU A 151 -16.20 -11.99 -3.19
CA LEU A 151 -14.85 -12.36 -3.64
C LEU A 151 -14.91 -13.46 -4.72
N GLU A 152 -15.83 -14.42 -4.57
CA GLU A 152 -15.97 -15.54 -5.48
C GLU A 152 -16.37 -15.11 -6.92
N ASP A 153 -17.09 -14.00 -7.06
CA ASP A 153 -17.50 -13.46 -8.36
C ASP A 153 -16.34 -12.80 -9.11
N ALA A 154 -15.31 -12.36 -8.35
CA ALA A 154 -14.11 -11.73 -8.89
C ALA A 154 -13.02 -12.73 -9.27
N LEU A 155 -12.76 -13.72 -8.42
CA LEU A 155 -11.60 -14.61 -8.49
C LEU A 155 -11.31 -15.19 -9.89
N PRO A 156 -12.31 -15.68 -10.67
CA PRO A 156 -12.03 -16.35 -11.96
C PRO A 156 -11.36 -15.48 -13.02
N LYS A 157 -11.39 -14.16 -12.88
CA LYS A 157 -10.94 -13.20 -13.91
C LYS A 157 -9.67 -12.42 -13.55
N LEU A 158 -9.11 -12.68 -12.36
CA LEU A 158 -8.00 -11.88 -11.83
C LEU A 158 -6.62 -12.40 -12.27
N ASP A 159 -5.73 -11.47 -12.59
CA ASP A 159 -4.28 -11.71 -12.67
C ASP A 159 -3.62 -11.56 -11.30
N ILE A 160 -4.09 -10.59 -10.52
CA ILE A 160 -3.60 -10.26 -9.18
C ILE A 160 -4.82 -10.07 -8.25
N LEU A 161 -4.75 -10.68 -7.08
CA LEU A 161 -5.63 -10.38 -5.96
C LEU A 161 -4.82 -9.67 -4.87
N TYR A 162 -5.17 -8.42 -4.60
CA TYR A 162 -4.58 -7.62 -3.52
C TYR A 162 -5.57 -7.58 -2.35
N MET A 163 -5.25 -8.33 -1.31
CA MET A 163 -6.07 -8.39 -0.09
C MET A 163 -5.65 -7.30 0.89
N THR A 164 -6.61 -6.73 1.59
CA THR A 164 -6.38 -5.79 2.70
C THR A 164 -7.20 -6.19 3.91
N ARG A 165 -6.68 -5.89 5.10
CA ARG A 165 -7.44 -6.08 6.34
C ARG A 165 -8.45 -4.94 6.54
N VAL A 166 -9.54 -5.25 7.24
CA VAL A 166 -10.45 -4.23 7.76
C VAL A 166 -9.78 -3.57 8.99
N GLN A 167 -9.59 -2.25 8.96
CA GLN A 167 -8.80 -1.50 9.95
C GLN A 167 -9.68 -1.07 11.12
N LYS A 168 -9.61 -1.77 12.28
CA LYS A 168 -10.39 -1.45 13.51
C LYS A 168 -10.26 0.02 13.91
N GLU A 169 -9.07 0.56 13.81
CA GLU A 169 -8.71 1.93 14.17
C GLU A 169 -9.41 3.03 13.36
N ARG A 170 -10.14 2.66 12.31
CA ARG A 170 -10.87 3.58 11.42
C ARG A 170 -12.38 3.61 11.66
N PHE A 171 -12.90 2.71 12.49
CA PHE A 171 -14.34 2.66 12.81
C PHE A 171 -14.63 3.49 14.04
N PHE A 172 -15.68 4.31 13.97
CA PHE A 172 -16.20 5.05 15.13
C PHE A 172 -16.99 4.16 16.08
N ASN A 173 -17.58 3.06 15.56
CA ASN A 173 -18.41 2.11 16.28
C ASN A 173 -17.78 0.72 16.20
N GLU A 174 -17.63 0.07 17.36
CA GLU A 174 -17.07 -1.28 17.44
C GLU A 174 -18.00 -2.34 16.81
N GLU A 175 -19.32 -2.12 16.84
CA GLU A 175 -20.30 -3.01 16.24
C GLU A 175 -20.14 -3.09 14.72
N ASP A 176 -19.89 -1.97 14.06
CA ASP A 176 -19.64 -1.91 12.61
C ASP A 176 -18.35 -2.66 12.25
N TYR A 177 -17.31 -2.48 13.04
CA TYR A 177 -16.07 -3.24 12.85
C TYR A 177 -16.29 -4.75 13.00
N VAL A 178 -16.98 -5.19 14.04
CA VAL A 178 -17.26 -6.62 14.30
C VAL A 178 -18.05 -7.24 13.15
N ARG A 179 -18.99 -6.49 12.56
CA ARG A 179 -19.76 -6.93 11.39
C ARG A 179 -18.90 -7.10 10.14
N MET A 180 -17.89 -6.24 9.95
CA MET A 180 -17.11 -6.15 8.73
C MET A 180 -15.78 -6.93 8.76
N LYS A 181 -15.21 -7.16 9.94
CA LYS A 181 -13.86 -7.72 10.11
C LYS A 181 -13.64 -9.09 9.45
N ASP A 182 -14.69 -9.90 9.41
CA ASP A 182 -14.66 -11.27 8.88
C ASP A 182 -15.40 -11.39 7.54
N PHE A 183 -15.71 -10.26 6.89
CA PHE A 183 -16.50 -10.25 5.67
C PHE A 183 -15.79 -10.97 4.51
N TYR A 184 -14.47 -10.82 4.42
CA TYR A 184 -13.65 -11.52 3.44
C TYR A 184 -12.61 -12.38 4.12
N ILE A 185 -12.70 -13.69 3.90
CA ILE A 185 -11.68 -14.66 4.27
C ILE A 185 -11.35 -15.45 3.02
N LEU A 186 -10.11 -15.30 2.54
CA LEU A 186 -9.58 -16.12 1.47
C LEU A 186 -9.08 -17.43 2.04
N ASP A 187 -9.70 -18.53 1.63
CA ASP A 187 -9.39 -19.90 2.03
C ASP A 187 -9.04 -20.78 0.82
N LYS A 188 -8.66 -22.04 1.05
CA LYS A 188 -8.33 -22.99 -0.03
C LYS A 188 -9.50 -23.23 -0.99
N GLN A 189 -10.72 -23.28 -0.49
CA GLN A 189 -11.90 -23.52 -1.34
C GLN A 189 -12.10 -22.38 -2.34
N LYS A 190 -11.95 -21.13 -1.89
CA LYS A 190 -12.01 -19.96 -2.79
C LYS A 190 -10.84 -19.93 -3.76
N MET A 191 -9.66 -20.39 -3.34
CA MET A 191 -8.50 -20.49 -4.22
C MET A 191 -8.69 -21.44 -5.41
N GLU A 192 -9.61 -22.42 -5.32
CA GLU A 192 -9.96 -23.30 -6.44
C GLU A 192 -10.67 -22.57 -7.59
N LEU A 193 -11.33 -21.43 -7.30
CA LEU A 193 -12.01 -20.60 -8.30
C LEU A 193 -11.04 -19.71 -9.08
N ALA A 194 -9.84 -19.47 -8.54
CA ALA A 194 -8.88 -18.55 -9.12
C ALA A 194 -8.01 -19.20 -10.20
N PRO A 195 -7.61 -18.45 -11.24
CA PRO A 195 -6.66 -18.91 -12.25
C PRO A 195 -5.35 -19.42 -11.61
N LYS A 196 -4.73 -20.40 -12.24
CA LYS A 196 -3.48 -21.01 -11.77
C LYS A 196 -2.31 -20.01 -11.78
N ASP A 197 -2.37 -18.99 -12.61
CA ASP A 197 -1.36 -17.94 -12.77
C ASP A 197 -1.75 -16.62 -12.09
N MET A 198 -2.85 -16.57 -11.32
CA MET A 198 -3.17 -15.47 -10.42
C MET A 198 -2.17 -15.46 -9.25
N TYR A 199 -1.81 -14.29 -8.75
CA TYR A 199 -1.02 -14.15 -7.52
C TYR A 199 -1.75 -13.33 -6.47
N ILE A 200 -1.53 -13.69 -5.19
CA ILE A 200 -2.12 -13.01 -4.03
C ILE A 200 -1.05 -12.13 -3.41
N LEU A 201 -1.37 -10.85 -3.28
CA LEU A 201 -0.57 -9.84 -2.59
C LEU A 201 -1.30 -9.36 -1.33
N HIS A 202 -0.53 -8.93 -0.35
CA HIS A 202 -1.03 -8.32 0.88
C HIS A 202 0.04 -7.40 1.49
N PRO A 203 -0.26 -6.15 1.89
CA PRO A 203 0.74 -5.24 2.44
C PRO A 203 1.26 -5.64 3.83
N LEU A 204 0.61 -6.62 4.47
CA LEU A 204 0.87 -7.09 5.83
C LEU A 204 0.81 -5.94 6.90
N PRO A 205 0.57 -6.23 8.18
CA PRO A 205 0.22 -7.56 8.69
C PRO A 205 -1.21 -7.99 8.34
N ARG A 206 -1.40 -9.27 8.10
CA ARG A 206 -2.76 -9.85 8.03
C ARG A 206 -3.24 -10.25 9.43
N VAL A 207 -4.56 -10.40 9.58
CA VAL A 207 -5.20 -10.96 10.78
C VAL A 207 -5.86 -12.30 10.43
N ASN A 208 -7.02 -12.27 9.78
CA ASN A 208 -7.79 -13.46 9.41
C ASN A 208 -8.31 -13.41 7.96
N GLU A 209 -8.09 -12.30 7.25
CA GLU A 209 -8.56 -12.12 5.87
C GLU A 209 -7.92 -13.06 4.85
N ILE A 210 -6.81 -13.70 5.20
CA ILE A 210 -6.22 -14.82 4.47
C ILE A 210 -5.99 -15.96 5.46
N ALA A 211 -6.62 -17.09 5.25
CA ALA A 211 -6.44 -18.28 6.07
C ALA A 211 -5.00 -18.82 5.99
N VAL A 212 -4.47 -19.31 7.10
CA VAL A 212 -3.07 -19.80 7.18
C VAL A 212 -2.79 -20.90 6.18
N GLU A 213 -3.78 -21.74 5.87
CA GLU A 213 -3.66 -22.84 4.90
C GLU A 213 -3.39 -22.37 3.45
N VAL A 214 -3.59 -21.08 3.15
CA VAL A 214 -3.27 -20.47 1.83
C VAL A 214 -1.77 -20.20 1.71
N ASP A 215 -1.02 -20.17 2.80
CA ASP A 215 0.42 -19.87 2.79
C ASP A 215 1.25 -20.88 1.97
N ASP A 216 0.77 -22.13 1.89
CA ASP A 216 1.42 -23.19 1.12
C ASP A 216 1.03 -23.19 -0.37
N ASP A 217 0.10 -22.35 -0.80
CA ASP A 217 -0.27 -22.22 -2.20
C ASP A 217 0.83 -21.43 -2.95
N PRO A 218 1.34 -21.94 -4.08
CA PRO A 218 2.40 -21.27 -4.85
C PRO A 218 2.01 -19.88 -5.37
N ARG A 219 0.73 -19.55 -5.38
CA ARG A 219 0.19 -18.23 -5.74
C ARG A 219 0.24 -17.22 -4.60
N ALA A 220 0.47 -17.67 -3.35
CA ALA A 220 0.61 -16.81 -2.17
C ALA A 220 1.95 -16.05 -2.20
N ALA A 221 1.92 -14.79 -2.66
CA ALA A 221 3.13 -14.02 -2.91
C ALA A 221 3.44 -12.94 -1.84
N TYR A 222 2.61 -12.77 -0.82
CA TYR A 222 2.72 -11.66 0.14
C TYR A 222 3.98 -11.70 1.01
N PHE A 223 4.55 -12.86 1.31
CA PHE A 223 5.85 -12.92 2.00
C PHE A 223 7.02 -12.58 1.06
N LYS A 224 6.94 -13.02 -0.20
CA LYS A 224 7.89 -12.62 -1.24
C LYS A 224 7.81 -11.13 -1.53
N GLN A 225 6.59 -10.57 -1.54
CA GLN A 225 6.32 -9.13 -1.63
C GLN A 225 7.04 -8.37 -0.49
N ALA A 226 6.94 -8.85 0.76
CA ALA A 226 7.66 -8.24 1.88
C ALA A 226 9.18 -8.22 1.68
N GLN A 227 9.75 -9.29 1.12
CA GLN A 227 11.18 -9.35 0.75
C GLN A 227 11.53 -8.36 -0.35
N TYR A 228 10.70 -8.23 -1.39
CA TYR A 228 10.89 -7.23 -2.44
C TYR A 228 10.82 -5.80 -1.92
N GLY A 229 10.11 -5.57 -0.81
CA GLY A 229 10.13 -4.30 -0.10
C GLY A 229 11.51 -3.90 0.42
N VAL A 230 12.39 -4.85 0.73
CA VAL A 230 13.79 -4.56 1.08
C VAL A 230 14.53 -4.05 -0.15
N TYR A 231 14.44 -4.77 -1.27
CA TYR A 231 15.19 -4.43 -2.48
C TYR A 231 14.77 -3.09 -3.08
N VAL A 232 13.48 -2.83 -3.16
CA VAL A 232 12.99 -1.57 -3.74
C VAL A 232 13.36 -0.36 -2.87
N ARG A 233 13.34 -0.52 -1.53
CA ARG A 233 13.76 0.56 -0.62
C ARG A 233 15.26 0.80 -0.67
N MET A 234 16.07 -0.24 -0.85
CA MET A 234 17.50 -0.10 -1.10
C MET A 234 17.75 0.69 -2.40
N ALA A 235 17.10 0.30 -3.50
CA ALA A 235 17.21 1.00 -4.78
C ALA A 235 16.75 2.46 -4.68
N LEU A 236 15.65 2.74 -3.98
CA LEU A 236 15.15 4.09 -3.75
C LEU A 236 16.17 4.97 -2.99
N ILE A 237 16.79 4.44 -1.94
CA ILE A 237 17.81 5.15 -1.15
C ILE A 237 19.03 5.47 -2.02
N LEU A 238 19.56 4.48 -2.75
CA LEU A 238 20.68 4.66 -3.65
C LEU A 238 20.38 5.72 -4.72
N ARG A 239 19.18 5.67 -5.32
CA ARG A 239 18.75 6.63 -6.33
C ARG A 239 18.65 8.05 -5.79
N LEU A 240 18.12 8.23 -4.58
CA LEU A 240 17.96 9.54 -3.95
C LEU A 240 19.28 10.13 -3.44
N LEU A 241 20.26 9.29 -3.13
CA LEU A 241 21.62 9.70 -2.75
C LEU A 241 22.55 9.79 -3.96
N GLU A 242 22.04 9.57 -5.19
CA GLU A 242 22.80 9.62 -6.45
C GLU A 242 24.01 8.68 -6.46
N VAL A 243 23.91 7.55 -5.75
CA VAL A 243 24.94 6.52 -5.73
C VAL A 243 24.80 5.65 -6.98
N GLU A 244 25.84 5.61 -7.80
CA GLU A 244 25.93 4.68 -8.93
C GLU A 244 26.21 3.25 -8.42
N VAL A 245 25.51 2.24 -9.01
CA VAL A 245 25.62 0.83 -8.65
C VAL A 245 26.10 0.01 -9.83
#